data_106f57b094c81c1aea1d7cb7a4ab6b69
#
_entry.id   106f57b094c81c1aea1d7cb7a4ab6b69
#
_cell.length_a   1.000
_cell.length_b   1.000
_cell.length_c   1.000
_cell.angle_alpha   90.00
_cell.angle_beta   90.00
_cell.angle_gamma   90.00
#
_symmetry.space_group_name_H-M   'P 1'
#
loop_
_entity.id
_entity.type
_entity.pdbx_description
1 polymer ?
#
loop_
_entity_poly.entity_id
_entity_poly.type
_entity_poly.pdbx_seq_one_letter_code
_entity_poly.pdbx_strand_id
1 'polypeptide(L)'
;MSLLMMQPFLCAEVEKLLKYVMSGLTNQFHKEGEKLENYTKYKLKGNDELKSLLEGKDNLFIVACNKCFKEFDTMDETDCAEFEQLAAECGKNVTGSIKVDFLCNKTQTTKKLQDIIPEDTEHVVVISCGLGVQTVADLEKEKLPVYAAANTLNYTGHHGMALTKKACDACAQCYLNITGGICPIVDCSKSLVNGQCGGAKNGKCEVDPNKDCAWEKINQKLEKQGRKEEFLAQPVQLRDYSKVNFKVINDYVKAIRADRFEGYYGGIHPSENKEFSEHVDLVKFPAPETVVIPLSMHAGAPANAIVEVGDEVKVGQKIGEAGGFISSPVHSSVSGTVTAIEVHKHATRGECLSVVIKSDGKDTLHESVKPNKDLDSLTP
;
A
#
# COMPACT_ATOMS: atom_id res chain seq x y z
N MET A 1 -45.13 18.44 21.39
CA MET A 1 -45.59 17.06 21.19
C MET A 1 -45.51 16.76 19.71
N SER A 2 -44.32 16.54 19.13
CA SER A 2 -44.13 16.00 17.78
C SER A 2 -42.62 15.81 17.41
N LEU A 3 -41.85 15.05 18.22
CA LEU A 3 -40.47 14.65 17.86
C LEU A 3 -40.18 13.18 18.15
N LEU A 4 -41.17 12.36 18.42
CA LEU A 4 -40.98 10.95 18.82
C LEU A 4 -41.50 9.91 17.81
N MET A 5 -41.90 10.30 16.59
CA MET A 5 -42.44 9.37 15.61
C MET A 5 -41.58 9.14 14.34
N MET A 6 -40.37 9.65 14.25
CA MET A 6 -39.53 9.43 13.05
C MET A 6 -38.43 8.37 13.23
N GLN A 7 -38.22 7.80 14.41
CA GLN A 7 -37.14 6.82 14.64
C GLN A 7 -37.39 5.39 14.10
N PRO A 8 -38.60 4.82 13.98
CA PRO A 8 -38.71 3.46 13.47
C PRO A 8 -38.57 3.34 11.95
N PHE A 9 -38.82 4.41 11.19
CA PHE A 9 -38.73 4.34 9.73
C PHE A 9 -37.27 4.37 9.21
N LEU A 10 -36.39 5.10 9.87
CA LEU A 10 -34.97 5.13 9.49
C LEU A 10 -34.26 3.80 9.75
N CYS A 11 -34.64 3.09 10.81
CA CYS A 11 -34.05 1.79 11.15
C CYS A 11 -34.43 0.70 10.15
N ALA A 12 -35.69 0.71 9.67
CA ALA A 12 -36.18 -0.27 8.71
C ALA A 12 -35.60 -0.09 7.29
N GLU A 13 -35.33 1.14 6.88
CA GLU A 13 -34.63 1.40 5.60
C GLU A 13 -33.16 1.05 5.66
N VAL A 14 -32.47 1.34 6.75
CA VAL A 14 -31.07 0.94 6.97
C VAL A 14 -30.95 -0.59 7.04
N GLU A 15 -31.90 -1.29 7.71
CA GLU A 15 -31.90 -2.76 7.68
C GLU A 15 -32.24 -3.33 6.30
N LYS A 16 -33.12 -2.71 5.52
CA LYS A 16 -33.37 -3.09 4.13
C LYS A 16 -32.13 -2.85 3.25
N LEU A 17 -31.47 -1.72 3.43
CA LEU A 17 -30.23 -1.41 2.70
C LEU A 17 -29.11 -2.39 3.06
N LEU A 18 -28.95 -2.70 4.35
CA LEU A 18 -27.99 -3.71 4.81
C LEU A 18 -28.34 -5.12 4.28
N LYS A 19 -29.60 -5.51 4.29
CA LYS A 19 -30.05 -6.79 3.69
C LYS A 19 -29.84 -6.80 2.17
N TYR A 20 -30.09 -5.69 1.48
CA TYR A 20 -29.86 -5.58 0.04
C TYR A 20 -28.37 -5.61 -0.30
N VAL A 21 -27.53 -4.90 0.46
CA VAL A 21 -26.07 -4.95 0.32
C VAL A 21 -25.52 -6.34 0.65
N MET A 22 -26.02 -6.97 1.73
CA MET A 22 -25.60 -8.32 2.10
C MET A 22 -26.11 -9.39 1.13
N SER A 23 -27.33 -9.28 0.61
CA SER A 23 -27.87 -10.20 -0.40
C SER A 23 -27.26 -9.97 -1.79
N GLY A 24 -26.91 -8.73 -2.13
CA GLY A 24 -26.13 -8.41 -3.34
C GLY A 24 -24.73 -8.98 -3.28
N LEU A 25 -24.05 -8.90 -2.14
CA LEU A 25 -22.75 -9.52 -1.89
C LEU A 25 -22.84 -11.06 -1.94
N THR A 26 -23.86 -11.69 -1.37
CA THR A 26 -24.01 -13.15 -1.37
C THR A 26 -24.43 -13.70 -2.74
N ASN A 27 -25.25 -12.99 -3.52
CA ASN A 27 -25.70 -13.47 -4.84
C ASN A 27 -24.66 -13.23 -5.97
N GLN A 28 -23.70 -12.32 -5.80
CA GLN A 28 -22.58 -12.18 -6.74
C GLN A 28 -21.48 -13.25 -6.53
N PHE A 29 -21.49 -13.96 -5.39
CA PHE A 29 -20.49 -15.00 -5.08
C PHE A 29 -20.90 -16.41 -5.53
N HIS A 30 -22.11 -16.62 -6.05
CA HIS A 30 -22.57 -17.91 -6.55
C HIS A 30 -22.84 -17.90 -8.06
N LYS A 31 -21.81 -17.69 -8.88
CA LYS A 31 -21.81 -18.30 -10.23
C LYS A 31 -21.12 -19.66 -10.11
N GLU A 32 -21.92 -20.69 -10.36
CA GLU A 32 -21.47 -22.08 -10.36
C GLU A 32 -20.23 -22.28 -11.22
N GLY A 33 -19.16 -22.82 -10.65
CA GLY A 33 -18.02 -23.37 -11.36
C GLY A 33 -16.65 -22.83 -11.02
N GLU A 34 -16.50 -21.62 -10.48
CA GLU A 34 -15.19 -21.13 -10.00
C GLU A 34 -15.21 -21.05 -8.47
N LYS A 35 -14.54 -21.98 -7.81
CA LYS A 35 -14.20 -21.82 -6.39
C LYS A 35 -13.37 -20.54 -6.30
N LEU A 36 -13.96 -19.49 -5.74
CA LEU A 36 -13.23 -18.29 -5.35
C LEU A 36 -12.12 -18.72 -4.38
N GLU A 37 -10.88 -18.71 -4.85
CA GLU A 37 -9.71 -18.94 -4.01
C GLU A 37 -9.46 -17.68 -3.13
N ASN A 38 -10.41 -17.40 -2.24
CA ASN A 38 -10.39 -16.20 -1.39
C ASN A 38 -9.65 -16.42 -0.06
N TYR A 39 -8.71 -17.37 -0.02
CA TYR A 39 -8.06 -17.75 1.22
C TYR A 39 -6.60 -17.33 1.22
N THR A 40 -6.04 -17.24 2.43
CA THR A 40 -4.60 -17.20 2.60
C THR A 40 -4.02 -18.45 1.96
N LYS A 41 -3.25 -18.25 0.88
CA LYS A 41 -2.57 -19.33 0.17
C LYS A 41 -1.08 -19.16 0.32
N TYR A 42 -0.42 -20.20 0.72
CA TYR A 42 1.03 -20.28 0.71
C TYR A 42 1.45 -21.59 0.04
N LYS A 43 2.65 -21.63 -0.46
CA LYS A 43 3.23 -22.78 -1.16
C LYS A 43 4.65 -22.99 -0.66
N LEU A 44 5.07 -24.25 -0.52
CA LEU A 44 6.46 -24.58 -0.27
C LEU A 44 7.36 -23.92 -1.31
N LYS A 45 8.52 -23.50 -0.85
CA LYS A 45 9.58 -22.98 -1.70
C LYS A 45 10.07 -24.09 -2.64
N GLY A 46 10.71 -23.73 -3.74
CA GLY A 46 11.30 -24.71 -4.65
C GLY A 46 12.40 -25.54 -3.96
N ASN A 47 12.59 -26.80 -4.40
CA ASN A 47 13.53 -27.73 -3.80
C ASN A 47 14.95 -27.15 -3.70
N ASP A 48 15.43 -26.42 -4.70
CA ASP A 48 16.76 -25.80 -4.67
C ASP A 48 16.86 -24.72 -3.59
N GLU A 49 15.80 -23.91 -3.42
CA GLU A 49 15.72 -22.91 -2.37
C GLU A 49 15.64 -23.54 -0.98
N LEU A 50 14.90 -24.64 -0.84
CA LEU A 50 14.82 -25.41 0.42
C LEU A 50 16.15 -26.10 0.75
N LYS A 51 16.84 -26.68 -0.22
CA LYS A 51 18.17 -27.27 -0.02
C LYS A 51 19.17 -26.22 0.44
N SER A 52 19.19 -25.06 -0.21
CA SER A 52 20.03 -23.94 0.21
C SER A 52 19.66 -23.41 1.59
N LEU A 53 18.36 -23.37 1.93
CA LEU A 53 17.88 -23.03 3.27
C LEU A 53 18.45 -24.00 4.33
N LEU A 54 18.56 -25.29 4.03
CA LEU A 54 18.99 -26.34 4.95
C LEU A 54 20.52 -26.43 5.10
N GLU A 55 21.29 -25.78 4.25
CA GLU A 55 22.75 -25.79 4.36
C GLU A 55 23.21 -25.25 5.72
N GLY A 56 24.10 -26.00 6.38
CA GLY A 56 24.64 -25.64 7.69
C GLY A 56 23.64 -25.66 8.86
N LYS A 57 22.48 -26.32 8.70
CA LYS A 57 21.45 -26.40 9.73
C LYS A 57 21.11 -27.87 9.97
N ASP A 58 21.43 -28.40 11.14
CA ASP A 58 21.36 -29.82 11.36
C ASP A 58 20.15 -30.27 12.20
N ASN A 59 19.89 -29.70 13.36
CA ASN A 59 18.81 -30.10 14.25
C ASN A 59 17.57 -29.21 14.07
N LEU A 60 16.59 -29.70 13.35
CA LEU A 60 15.43 -28.92 12.90
C LEU A 60 14.16 -29.30 13.68
N PHE A 61 13.39 -28.32 14.15
CA PHE A 61 12.02 -28.51 14.60
C PHE A 61 11.04 -27.89 13.59
N ILE A 62 10.02 -28.65 13.17
CA ILE A 62 9.08 -28.20 12.15
C ILE A 62 7.78 -27.74 12.78
N VAL A 63 7.36 -26.52 12.46
CA VAL A 63 6.07 -25.95 12.87
C VAL A 63 5.23 -25.67 11.63
N ALA A 64 4.11 -26.33 11.49
CA ALA A 64 3.23 -26.16 10.34
C ALA A 64 1.88 -25.54 10.72
N CYS A 65 1.39 -24.62 9.89
CA CYS A 65 0.05 -24.08 10.03
C CYS A 65 -0.96 -24.97 9.32
N ASN A 66 -1.91 -25.54 10.06
CA ASN A 66 -2.87 -26.47 9.50
C ASN A 66 -4.00 -25.76 8.74
N LYS A 67 -4.57 -24.69 9.32
CA LYS A 67 -5.69 -23.95 8.70
C LYS A 67 -5.88 -22.54 9.23
N CYS A 68 -6.49 -21.70 8.41
CA CYS A 68 -6.88 -20.33 8.77
C CYS A 68 -8.26 -20.24 9.41
N PHE A 69 -9.23 -21.06 8.96
CA PHE A 69 -10.58 -21.20 9.50
C PHE A 69 -10.96 -22.67 9.50
N LYS A 70 -11.94 -23.06 10.31
CA LYS A 70 -12.42 -24.44 10.40
C LYS A 70 -12.82 -25.05 9.06
N GLU A 71 -13.13 -24.20 8.08
CA GLU A 71 -13.66 -24.59 6.77
C GLU A 71 -12.58 -24.59 5.67
N PHE A 72 -11.36 -24.10 5.96
CA PHE A 72 -10.34 -23.88 4.94
C PHE A 72 -9.02 -24.54 5.34
N ASP A 73 -8.73 -25.64 4.70
CA ASP A 73 -7.41 -26.23 4.75
C ASP A 73 -6.49 -25.41 3.86
N THR A 74 -5.51 -24.77 4.47
CA THR A 74 -4.54 -23.89 3.78
C THR A 74 -3.25 -24.61 3.46
N MET A 75 -3.08 -25.80 3.99
CA MET A 75 -1.92 -26.66 3.83
C MET A 75 -2.35 -27.95 3.14
N ASP A 76 -1.63 -28.32 2.09
CA ASP A 76 -1.69 -29.67 1.58
C ASP A 76 -1.01 -30.60 2.61
N GLU A 77 -1.64 -31.74 2.96
CA GLU A 77 -1.03 -32.70 3.89
C GLU A 77 0.33 -33.20 3.40
N THR A 78 0.54 -33.16 2.08
CA THR A 78 1.80 -33.51 1.43
C THR A 78 2.93 -32.57 1.76
N ASP A 79 2.65 -31.24 1.96
CA ASP A 79 3.69 -30.21 2.17
C ASP A 79 4.64 -30.52 3.35
N CYS A 80 4.11 -31.02 4.47
CA CYS A 80 4.95 -31.42 5.60
C CYS A 80 5.78 -32.66 5.29
N ALA A 81 5.15 -33.66 4.71
CA ALA A 81 5.83 -34.92 4.38
C ALA A 81 6.92 -34.70 3.32
N GLU A 82 6.65 -33.89 2.31
CA GLU A 82 7.63 -33.48 1.30
C GLU A 82 8.82 -32.76 1.92
N PHE A 83 8.57 -31.84 2.85
CA PHE A 83 9.66 -31.15 3.53
C PHE A 83 10.46 -32.07 4.45
N GLU A 84 9.81 -32.94 5.23
CA GLU A 84 10.47 -33.92 6.09
C GLU A 84 11.33 -34.89 5.26
N GLN A 85 10.83 -35.35 4.12
CA GLN A 85 11.58 -36.19 3.19
C GLN A 85 12.80 -35.46 2.65
N LEU A 86 12.64 -34.22 2.19
CA LEU A 86 13.73 -33.37 1.68
C LEU A 86 14.81 -33.15 2.74
N ALA A 87 14.39 -32.88 3.99
CA ALA A 87 15.32 -32.69 5.11
C ALA A 87 16.13 -33.97 5.35
N ALA A 88 15.49 -35.15 5.33
CA ALA A 88 16.16 -36.42 5.45
C ALA A 88 17.13 -36.70 4.28
N GLU A 89 16.73 -36.40 3.03
CA GLU A 89 17.61 -36.49 1.85
C GLU A 89 18.85 -35.59 1.96
N CYS A 90 18.70 -34.44 2.62
CA CYS A 90 19.81 -33.53 2.92
C CYS A 90 20.63 -33.95 4.16
N GLY A 91 20.32 -35.08 4.79
CA GLY A 91 21.02 -35.58 5.98
C GLY A 91 20.73 -34.78 7.25
N LYS A 92 19.58 -34.10 7.32
CA LYS A 92 19.20 -33.29 8.47
C LYS A 92 18.42 -34.08 9.50
N ASN A 93 18.66 -33.80 10.78
CA ASN A 93 17.92 -34.39 11.88
C ASN A 93 16.69 -33.54 12.18
N VAL A 94 15.51 -34.15 12.07
CA VAL A 94 14.24 -33.52 12.48
C VAL A 94 13.97 -33.93 13.93
N THR A 95 14.17 -33.02 14.86
CA THR A 95 13.99 -33.23 16.31
C THR A 95 12.52 -33.40 16.70
N GLY A 96 11.61 -32.93 15.84
CA GLY A 96 10.17 -33.09 16.00
C GLY A 96 9.37 -32.19 15.06
N SER A 97 8.06 -32.43 15.01
CA SER A 97 7.15 -31.60 14.22
C SER A 97 5.81 -31.38 14.93
N ILE A 98 5.18 -30.25 14.68
CA ILE A 98 3.84 -29.94 15.19
C ILE A 98 3.01 -29.20 14.16
N LYS A 99 1.72 -29.56 14.06
CA LYS A 99 0.71 -28.83 13.29
C LYS A 99 -0.16 -27.99 14.23
N VAL A 100 -0.28 -26.70 13.95
CA VAL A 100 -1.06 -25.75 14.76
C VAL A 100 -2.06 -24.99 13.89
N ASP A 101 -3.33 -25.05 14.28
CA ASP A 101 -4.36 -24.22 13.63
C ASP A 101 -4.15 -22.75 13.99
N PHE A 102 -4.34 -21.85 13.03
CA PHE A 102 -4.20 -20.42 13.26
C PHE A 102 -2.84 -20.02 13.86
N LEU A 103 -1.76 -20.48 13.27
CA LEU A 103 -0.41 -20.21 13.77
C LEU A 103 -0.12 -18.71 13.97
N CYS A 104 -0.87 -17.81 13.31
CA CYS A 104 -0.82 -16.38 13.52
C CYS A 104 -1.48 -15.93 14.84
N ASN A 105 -2.25 -16.77 15.52
CA ASN A 105 -2.80 -16.49 16.85
C ASN A 105 -1.73 -16.67 17.92
N LYS A 106 -1.12 -15.57 18.36
CA LYS A 106 -0.01 -15.57 19.33
C LYS A 106 -0.32 -16.35 20.60
N THR A 107 -1.50 -16.15 21.19
CA THR A 107 -1.88 -16.79 22.45
C THR A 107 -1.99 -18.30 22.31
N GLN A 108 -2.64 -18.75 21.24
CA GLN A 108 -2.79 -20.19 20.96
C GLN A 108 -1.45 -20.82 20.62
N THR A 109 -0.66 -20.18 19.77
CA THR A 109 0.66 -20.68 19.37
C THR A 109 1.61 -20.76 20.54
N THR A 110 1.62 -19.76 21.43
CA THR A 110 2.40 -19.81 22.69
C THR A 110 2.07 -21.05 23.50
N LYS A 111 0.77 -21.34 23.73
CA LYS A 111 0.34 -22.52 24.49
C LYS A 111 0.72 -23.85 23.83
N LYS A 112 0.73 -23.88 22.50
CA LYS A 112 1.03 -25.10 21.74
C LYS A 112 2.52 -25.36 21.58
N LEU A 113 3.35 -24.32 21.53
CA LEU A 113 4.80 -24.44 21.39
C LEU A 113 5.52 -24.46 22.75
N GLN A 114 4.82 -24.13 23.83
CA GLN A 114 5.40 -24.15 25.16
C GLN A 114 5.89 -25.57 25.52
N ASP A 115 7.17 -25.68 25.87
CA ASP A 115 7.82 -26.91 26.33
C ASP A 115 7.81 -28.10 25.33
N ILE A 116 7.47 -27.87 24.05
CA ILE A 116 7.42 -28.92 23.04
C ILE A 116 8.72 -29.00 22.23
N ILE A 117 9.39 -27.86 22.02
CA ILE A 117 10.60 -27.81 21.21
C ILE A 117 11.74 -28.42 22.03
N PRO A 118 12.35 -29.53 21.54
CA PRO A 118 13.45 -30.19 22.25
C PRO A 118 14.65 -29.25 22.45
N GLU A 119 15.42 -29.51 23.53
CA GLU A 119 16.58 -28.68 23.88
C GLU A 119 17.73 -28.77 22.87
N ASP A 120 17.82 -29.88 22.14
CA ASP A 120 18.81 -30.14 21.10
C ASP A 120 18.44 -29.50 19.76
N THR A 121 17.28 -28.83 19.66
CA THR A 121 16.89 -28.09 18.47
C THR A 121 17.74 -26.85 18.28
N GLU A 122 18.30 -26.69 17.10
CA GLU A 122 19.12 -25.52 16.72
C GLU A 122 18.35 -24.53 15.86
N HIS A 123 17.40 -25.03 15.08
CA HIS A 123 16.67 -24.22 14.11
C HIS A 123 15.18 -24.60 14.08
N VAL A 124 14.31 -23.61 13.94
CA VAL A 124 12.87 -23.82 13.73
C VAL A 124 12.50 -23.51 12.29
N VAL A 125 11.90 -24.48 11.61
CA VAL A 125 11.40 -24.30 10.24
C VAL A 125 9.88 -24.22 10.26
N VAL A 126 9.33 -23.17 9.64
CA VAL A 126 7.89 -22.89 9.67
C VAL A 126 7.29 -23.02 8.28
N ILE A 127 6.33 -23.93 8.15
CA ILE A 127 5.51 -24.09 6.95
C ILE A 127 4.21 -23.33 7.18
N SER A 128 4.17 -22.07 6.74
CA SER A 128 3.03 -21.18 6.96
C SER A 128 3.11 -19.94 6.07
N CYS A 129 2.02 -19.16 6.07
CA CYS A 129 2.07 -17.78 5.58
C CYS A 129 2.99 -16.91 6.45
N GLY A 130 3.42 -15.76 5.93
CA GLY A 130 4.34 -14.86 6.62
C GLY A 130 3.88 -14.38 7.98
N LEU A 131 2.58 -14.38 8.28
CA LEU A 131 2.09 -14.05 9.63
C LEU A 131 2.41 -15.15 10.65
N GLY A 132 2.20 -16.41 10.30
CA GLY A 132 2.52 -17.53 11.16
C GLY A 132 4.03 -17.56 11.44
N VAL A 133 4.85 -17.39 10.41
CA VAL A 133 6.31 -17.34 10.56
C VAL A 133 6.74 -16.23 11.52
N GLN A 134 6.25 -15.01 11.33
CA GLN A 134 6.56 -13.87 12.20
C GLN A 134 6.09 -14.10 13.65
N THR A 135 4.94 -14.78 13.83
CA THR A 135 4.42 -15.11 15.15
C THR A 135 5.34 -16.09 15.87
N VAL A 136 5.77 -17.15 15.22
CA VAL A 136 6.73 -18.11 15.80
C VAL A 136 8.07 -17.42 16.10
N ALA A 137 8.57 -16.61 15.17
CA ALA A 137 9.82 -15.87 15.37
C ALA A 137 9.78 -14.86 16.55
N ASP A 138 8.59 -14.38 16.90
CA ASP A 138 8.38 -13.53 18.08
C ASP A 138 8.34 -14.33 19.39
N LEU A 139 7.89 -15.58 19.33
CA LEU A 139 7.77 -16.45 20.50
C LEU A 139 9.10 -17.04 20.91
N GLU A 140 9.93 -17.40 19.95
CA GLU A 140 11.24 -18.02 20.19
C GLU A 140 12.31 -17.04 20.70
N LYS A 141 11.90 -15.86 21.13
CA LYS A 141 12.62 -14.91 21.97
C LYS A 141 14.12 -14.78 21.66
N GLU A 142 14.47 -14.63 20.41
CA GLU A 142 15.86 -14.31 20.04
C GLU A 142 16.88 -15.48 20.14
N LYS A 143 16.49 -16.64 20.68
CA LYS A 143 17.41 -17.78 20.88
C LYS A 143 17.48 -18.72 19.68
N LEU A 144 16.35 -19.12 19.11
CA LEU A 144 16.31 -20.04 17.99
C LEU A 144 16.03 -19.30 16.69
N PRO A 145 16.89 -19.41 15.67
CA PRO A 145 16.60 -18.90 14.34
C PRO A 145 15.37 -19.57 13.74
N VAL A 146 14.44 -18.77 13.23
CA VAL A 146 13.18 -19.21 12.61
C VAL A 146 13.23 -18.96 11.12
N TYR A 147 12.95 -20.01 10.34
CA TYR A 147 13.00 -19.98 8.87
C TYR A 147 11.65 -20.28 8.25
N ALA A 148 11.30 -19.56 7.20
CA ALA A 148 10.11 -19.80 6.39
C ALA A 148 10.40 -20.80 5.28
N ALA A 149 9.76 -21.97 5.31
CA ALA A 149 9.83 -22.95 4.22
C ALA A 149 8.82 -22.69 3.10
N ALA A 150 7.91 -21.73 3.28
CA ALA A 150 6.88 -21.41 2.29
C ALA A 150 6.85 -19.91 1.93
N ASN A 151 6.35 -19.62 0.74
CA ASN A 151 6.06 -18.28 0.26
C ASN A 151 4.55 -18.02 0.31
N THR A 152 4.14 -16.86 0.80
CA THR A 152 2.73 -16.44 0.80
C THR A 152 2.37 -15.89 -0.58
N LEU A 153 1.39 -16.52 -1.22
CA LEU A 153 0.93 -16.18 -2.57
C LEU A 153 -0.32 -15.31 -2.56
N ASN A 154 -1.16 -15.47 -1.54
CA ASN A 154 -2.40 -14.73 -1.41
C ASN A 154 -2.76 -14.55 0.07
N TYR A 155 -3.36 -13.41 0.39
CA TYR A 155 -3.72 -13.03 1.75
C TYR A 155 -5.12 -12.40 1.86
N THR A 156 -6.04 -12.74 0.99
CA THR A 156 -7.34 -12.06 0.87
C THR A 156 -8.35 -12.42 1.96
N GLY A 157 -8.20 -13.56 2.65
CA GLY A 157 -9.20 -14.03 3.62
C GLY A 157 -9.08 -13.52 5.06
N HIS A 158 -8.06 -12.73 5.39
CA HIS A 158 -7.68 -12.43 6.78
C HIS A 158 -7.87 -10.98 7.23
N HIS A 159 -8.53 -10.16 6.44
CA HIS A 159 -8.71 -8.75 6.78
C HIS A 159 -9.43 -8.57 8.12
N GLY A 160 -8.69 -8.16 9.13
CA GLY A 160 -9.21 -7.80 10.43
C GLY A 160 -9.32 -8.92 11.48
N MET A 161 -8.95 -10.16 11.18
CA MET A 161 -9.07 -11.28 12.12
C MET A 161 -7.73 -11.79 12.68
N ALA A 162 -6.60 -11.26 12.24
CA ALA A 162 -5.31 -11.62 12.81
C ALA A 162 -5.17 -11.02 14.23
N LEU A 163 -5.11 -11.86 15.24
CA LEU A 163 -4.85 -11.49 16.63
C LEU A 163 -3.37 -11.14 16.86
N THR A 164 -2.74 -10.55 15.87
CA THR A 164 -1.34 -10.15 15.89
C THR A 164 -1.17 -8.76 15.28
N LYS A 165 -0.17 -8.02 15.75
CA LYS A 165 0.25 -6.75 15.12
C LYS A 165 1.13 -6.93 13.88
N LYS A 166 1.38 -8.16 13.48
CA LYS A 166 2.16 -8.48 12.28
C LYS A 166 1.31 -8.37 11.02
N ALA A 167 1.95 -8.10 9.91
CA ALA A 167 1.32 -8.03 8.61
C ALA A 167 2.15 -8.80 7.56
N CYS A 168 1.52 -9.16 6.44
CA CYS A 168 2.17 -9.82 5.31
C CYS A 168 1.60 -9.23 4.01
N ASP A 169 2.48 -8.90 3.07
CA ASP A 169 2.14 -8.32 1.78
C ASP A 169 1.91 -9.37 0.67
N ALA A 170 1.91 -10.67 1.01
CA ALA A 170 1.79 -11.76 0.06
C ALA A 170 2.71 -11.59 -1.19
N CYS A 171 3.94 -11.16 -0.98
CA CYS A 171 4.88 -10.79 -2.04
C CYS A 171 5.48 -12.00 -2.78
N ALA A 172 5.09 -13.23 -2.44
CA ALA A 172 5.58 -14.50 -2.99
C ALA A 172 7.10 -14.67 -2.94
N GLN A 173 7.78 -13.82 -2.16
CA GLN A 173 9.23 -13.79 -1.95
C GLN A 173 9.51 -13.52 -0.47
N CYS A 174 9.55 -14.56 0.36
CA CYS A 174 9.64 -14.37 1.80
C CYS A 174 11.07 -13.98 2.22
N TYR A 175 11.24 -12.75 2.72
CA TYR A 175 12.51 -12.21 3.22
C TYR A 175 12.79 -12.57 4.69
N LEU A 176 11.87 -13.22 5.38
CA LEU A 176 12.00 -13.51 6.82
C LEU A 176 13.23 -14.34 7.16
N ASN A 177 13.69 -15.17 6.22
CA ASN A 177 14.88 -16.01 6.40
C ASN A 177 16.16 -15.21 6.60
N ILE A 178 16.31 -14.10 5.92
CA ILE A 178 17.52 -13.25 5.97
C ILE A 178 17.38 -12.09 6.96
N THR A 179 16.20 -11.85 7.51
CA THR A 179 15.90 -10.71 8.39
C THR A 179 15.54 -11.14 9.82
N GLY A 180 15.84 -12.39 10.19
CA GLY A 180 15.57 -12.89 11.55
C GLY A 180 14.08 -12.93 11.91
N GLY A 181 13.18 -13.09 10.92
CA GLY A 181 11.74 -13.18 11.13
C GLY A 181 11.00 -11.84 11.26
N ILE A 182 11.64 -10.71 10.90
CA ILE A 182 11.00 -9.39 10.81
C ILE A 182 10.81 -9.04 9.33
N CYS A 183 9.57 -8.77 8.91
CA CYS A 183 9.29 -8.51 7.50
C CYS A 183 9.69 -7.08 7.09
N PRO A 184 10.70 -6.89 6.22
CA PRO A 184 11.12 -5.55 5.81
C PRO A 184 10.11 -4.87 4.88
N ILE A 185 9.27 -5.65 4.17
CA ILE A 185 8.28 -5.11 3.23
C ILE A 185 7.19 -4.31 3.96
N VAL A 186 6.67 -4.86 5.05
CA VAL A 186 5.54 -4.24 5.80
C VAL A 186 6.01 -3.44 7.02
N ASP A 187 7.12 -3.81 7.64
CA ASP A 187 7.62 -3.11 8.81
C ASP A 187 8.45 -1.87 8.46
N CYS A 188 9.15 -1.84 7.34
CA CYS A 188 9.82 -0.64 6.84
C CYS A 188 8.86 0.25 6.07
N SER A 189 8.72 1.51 6.43
CA SER A 189 7.84 2.46 5.73
C SER A 189 8.21 2.70 4.26
N LYS A 190 9.45 2.36 3.87
CA LYS A 190 9.93 2.42 2.48
C LYS A 190 10.01 1.04 1.82
N SER A 191 9.63 -0.03 2.51
CA SER A 191 9.70 -1.43 2.03
C SER A 191 11.09 -1.82 1.49
N LEU A 192 12.17 -1.30 2.08
CA LEU A 192 13.53 -1.60 1.67
C LEU A 192 13.93 -3.02 2.08
N VAL A 193 14.59 -3.77 1.19
CA VAL A 193 14.95 -5.18 1.40
C VAL A 193 16.45 -5.43 1.59
N ASN A 194 17.28 -4.44 1.39
CA ASN A 194 18.74 -4.55 1.43
C ASN A 194 19.42 -3.77 2.56
N GLY A 195 18.68 -3.30 3.54
CA GLY A 195 19.25 -2.55 4.64
C GLY A 195 18.59 -1.21 4.90
N GLN A 196 19.18 -0.50 5.81
CA GLN A 196 18.70 0.77 6.35
C GLN A 196 18.85 1.92 5.33
N CYS A 197 17.86 2.83 5.30
CA CYS A 197 17.91 4.01 4.42
C CYS A 197 18.85 5.12 4.90
N GLY A 198 19.44 5.00 6.09
CA GLY A 198 20.30 6.01 6.70
C GLY A 198 19.55 7.19 7.36
N GLY A 199 18.22 7.28 7.23
CA GLY A 199 17.45 8.38 7.82
C GLY A 199 16.91 8.13 9.23
N ALA A 200 17.10 6.93 9.78
CA ALA A 200 16.65 6.62 11.13
C ALA A 200 17.43 7.44 12.18
N LYS A 201 16.72 7.93 13.20
CA LYS A 201 17.29 8.68 14.31
C LYS A 201 16.80 8.09 15.63
N ASN A 202 17.72 7.75 16.52
CA ASN A 202 17.40 7.19 17.85
C ASN A 202 16.44 6.00 17.80
N GLY A 203 16.63 5.09 16.86
CA GLY A 203 15.76 3.92 16.68
C GLY A 203 14.44 4.19 15.97
N LYS A 204 14.14 5.42 15.59
CA LYS A 204 12.88 5.82 14.97
C LYS A 204 13.02 6.01 13.47
N CYS A 205 11.91 5.72 12.76
CA CYS A 205 11.81 5.84 11.31
C CYS A 205 11.77 7.32 10.88
N GLU A 206 12.49 7.69 9.82
CA GLU A 206 12.45 9.07 9.30
C GLU A 206 11.10 9.45 8.69
N VAL A 207 10.32 8.45 8.23
CA VAL A 207 8.99 8.68 7.62
C VAL A 207 7.93 8.88 8.68
N ASP A 208 8.05 8.16 9.82
CA ASP A 208 7.13 8.24 10.95
C ASP A 208 7.91 8.19 12.26
N PRO A 209 8.08 9.34 12.94
CA PRO A 209 8.84 9.42 14.19
C PRO A 209 8.24 8.63 15.37
N ASN A 210 6.98 8.19 15.28
CA ASN A 210 6.34 7.33 16.27
C ASN A 210 6.63 5.85 16.04
N LYS A 211 7.07 5.49 14.83
CA LYS A 211 7.37 4.12 14.42
C LYS A 211 8.84 3.81 14.63
N ASP A 212 9.13 2.64 15.21
CA ASP A 212 10.50 2.15 15.28
C ASP A 212 11.04 1.79 13.89
N CYS A 213 12.32 2.00 13.67
CA CYS A 213 12.97 1.60 12.43
C CYS A 213 13.04 0.07 12.33
N ALA A 214 12.40 -0.50 11.31
CA ALA A 214 12.38 -1.94 11.08
C ALA A 214 13.78 -2.51 10.89
N TRP A 215 14.63 -1.83 10.13
CA TRP A 215 15.99 -2.28 9.86
C TRP A 215 16.91 -2.22 11.07
N GLU A 216 16.69 -1.29 11.98
CA GLU A 216 17.42 -1.28 13.24
C GLU A 216 17.03 -2.47 14.11
N LYS A 217 15.74 -2.81 14.19
CA LYS A 217 15.27 -4.03 14.86
C LYS A 217 15.81 -5.31 14.20
N ILE A 218 15.85 -5.35 12.86
CA ILE A 218 16.42 -6.47 12.11
C ILE A 218 17.90 -6.64 12.44
N ASN A 219 18.68 -5.55 12.41
CA ASN A 219 20.11 -5.58 12.72
C ASN A 219 20.36 -6.07 14.14
N GLN A 220 19.63 -5.54 15.15
CA GLN A 220 19.74 -5.97 16.53
C GLN A 220 19.39 -7.44 16.72
N LYS A 221 18.35 -7.93 16.01
CA LYS A 221 17.95 -9.32 16.09
C LYS A 221 18.96 -10.26 15.45
N LEU A 222 19.49 -9.91 14.28
CA LEU A 222 20.53 -10.68 13.61
C LEU A 222 21.85 -10.71 14.42
N GLU A 223 22.19 -9.62 15.07
CA GLU A 223 23.35 -9.55 15.96
C GLU A 223 23.20 -10.48 17.16
N LYS A 224 22.04 -10.48 17.82
CA LYS A 224 21.73 -11.40 18.92
C LYS A 224 21.71 -12.89 18.51
N GLN A 225 21.37 -13.17 17.26
CA GLN A 225 21.38 -14.50 16.68
C GLN A 225 22.75 -14.92 16.11
N GLY A 226 23.76 -14.03 16.13
CA GLY A 226 25.06 -14.26 15.51
C GLY A 226 25.03 -14.35 13.96
N ARG A 227 23.95 -13.83 13.33
CA ARG A 227 23.68 -14.00 11.90
C ARG A 227 23.96 -12.74 11.06
N LYS A 228 24.58 -11.73 11.64
CA LYS A 228 24.83 -10.46 10.96
C LYS A 228 25.77 -10.64 9.74
N GLU A 229 26.81 -11.43 9.88
CA GLU A 229 27.74 -11.71 8.78
C GLU A 229 27.08 -12.55 7.67
N GLU A 230 26.20 -13.48 8.04
CA GLU A 230 25.38 -14.22 7.07
C GLU A 230 24.53 -13.28 6.22
N PHE A 231 23.90 -12.29 6.85
CA PHE A 231 23.11 -11.27 6.14
C PHE A 231 23.98 -10.40 5.22
N LEU A 232 25.14 -9.96 5.70
CA LEU A 232 26.05 -9.09 4.92
C LEU A 232 26.66 -9.82 3.72
N ALA A 233 26.80 -11.14 3.79
CA ALA A 233 27.29 -11.97 2.70
C ALA A 233 26.24 -12.25 1.62
N GLN A 234 24.95 -11.94 1.89
CA GLN A 234 23.89 -12.18 0.91
C GLN A 234 24.04 -11.27 -0.33
N PRO A 235 23.74 -11.78 -1.52
CA PRO A 235 23.65 -10.93 -2.70
C PRO A 235 22.54 -9.88 -2.55
N VAL A 236 22.68 -8.79 -3.30
CA VAL A 236 21.64 -7.75 -3.34
C VAL A 236 20.30 -8.37 -3.72
N GLN A 237 19.31 -8.18 -2.85
CA GLN A 237 17.95 -8.69 -3.06
C GLN A 237 17.19 -7.74 -4.00
N LEU A 238 16.61 -8.31 -5.04
CA LEU A 238 15.70 -7.59 -5.94
C LEU A 238 14.28 -8.12 -5.76
N ARG A 239 13.31 -7.23 -5.65
CA ARG A 239 11.90 -7.64 -5.66
C ARG A 239 11.51 -8.08 -7.06
N ASP A 240 11.09 -9.32 -7.16
CA ASP A 240 10.56 -9.89 -8.41
C ASP A 240 9.04 -9.76 -8.44
N TYR A 241 8.56 -8.69 -9.04
CA TYR A 241 7.13 -8.41 -9.14
C TYR A 241 6.38 -9.42 -10.05
N SER A 242 7.09 -10.23 -10.85
CA SER A 242 6.44 -11.29 -11.64
C SER A 242 5.89 -12.42 -10.78
N LYS A 243 6.42 -12.59 -9.58
CA LYS A 243 5.95 -13.57 -8.58
C LYS A 243 4.69 -13.13 -7.85
N VAL A 244 4.40 -11.84 -7.84
CA VAL A 244 3.19 -11.30 -7.20
C VAL A 244 1.99 -11.70 -8.05
N ASN A 245 1.02 -12.39 -7.45
CA ASN A 245 -0.16 -12.82 -8.18
C ASN A 245 -1.15 -11.66 -8.39
N PHE A 246 -0.80 -10.78 -9.33
CA PHE A 246 -1.68 -9.67 -9.73
C PHE A 246 -3.03 -10.14 -10.27
N LYS A 247 -3.14 -11.38 -10.76
CA LYS A 247 -4.42 -11.92 -11.22
C LYS A 247 -5.41 -12.02 -10.07
N VAL A 248 -4.97 -12.47 -8.89
CA VAL A 248 -5.84 -12.54 -7.70
C VAL A 248 -6.22 -11.15 -7.22
N ILE A 249 -5.27 -10.21 -7.23
CA ILE A 249 -5.55 -8.81 -6.94
C ILE A 249 -6.49 -8.24 -7.99
N ASN A 250 -6.26 -8.52 -9.27
CA ASN A 250 -7.10 -8.10 -10.38
C ASN A 250 -8.50 -8.70 -10.31
N ASP A 251 -8.62 -9.98 -9.99
CA ASP A 251 -9.90 -10.66 -9.89
C ASP A 251 -10.69 -10.19 -8.67
N TYR A 252 -10.02 -9.92 -7.55
CA TYR A 252 -10.63 -9.30 -6.36
C TYR A 252 -11.07 -7.85 -6.66
N VAL A 253 -10.21 -7.07 -7.30
CA VAL A 253 -10.53 -5.71 -7.72
C VAL A 253 -11.62 -5.70 -8.80
N LYS A 254 -11.62 -6.66 -9.73
CA LYS A 254 -12.70 -6.86 -10.73
C LYS A 254 -14.00 -7.30 -10.06
N ALA A 255 -13.96 -8.19 -9.06
CA ALA A 255 -15.13 -8.59 -8.31
C ALA A 255 -15.76 -7.42 -7.51
N ILE A 256 -14.93 -6.56 -6.92
CA ILE A 256 -15.38 -5.30 -6.28
C ILE A 256 -15.86 -4.28 -7.31
N ARG A 257 -15.29 -4.30 -8.52
CA ARG A 257 -15.53 -3.33 -9.60
C ARG A 257 -16.38 -3.87 -10.73
N ALA A 258 -17.10 -5.00 -10.55
CA ALA A 258 -17.75 -5.77 -11.61
C ALA A 258 -18.58 -4.95 -12.63
N ASP A 259 -18.72 -3.65 -12.44
CA ASP A 259 -19.44 -2.77 -13.34
C ASP A 259 -18.75 -1.47 -13.77
N ARG A 260 -17.52 -1.09 -13.30
CA ARG A 260 -17.20 0.34 -13.46
C ARG A 260 -15.81 0.81 -13.85
N PHE A 261 -14.70 0.04 -13.82
CA PHE A 261 -13.42 0.72 -14.13
C PHE A 261 -12.35 -0.13 -14.85
N GLU A 262 -12.04 0.29 -16.07
CA GLU A 262 -10.73 0.15 -16.67
C GLU A 262 -9.87 1.35 -16.19
N GLY A 263 -8.98 1.17 -15.24
CA GLY A 263 -8.13 2.26 -14.74
C GLY A 263 -7.26 1.89 -13.54
N TYR A 264 -6.48 2.81 -13.06
CA TYR A 264 -5.43 2.69 -12.07
C TYR A 264 -5.75 1.81 -10.85
N TYR A 265 -4.77 0.95 -10.48
CA TYR A 265 -4.82 0.14 -9.26
C TYR A 265 -4.51 0.98 -8.03
N GLY A 266 -5.35 0.84 -7.01
CA GLY A 266 -5.18 1.51 -5.72
C GLY A 266 -5.71 2.94 -5.72
N GLY A 267 -6.36 3.33 -4.65
CA GLY A 267 -6.95 4.64 -4.47
C GLY A 267 -8.47 4.58 -4.25
N ILE A 268 -8.99 5.67 -3.76
CA ILE A 268 -10.43 5.89 -3.62
C ILE A 268 -10.94 6.38 -4.98
N HIS A 269 -11.88 5.65 -5.58
CA HIS A 269 -12.56 6.07 -6.80
C HIS A 269 -13.99 6.48 -6.45
N PRO A 270 -14.22 7.74 -6.09
CA PRO A 270 -15.58 8.23 -5.90
C PRO A 270 -16.35 8.16 -7.22
N SER A 271 -17.66 8.05 -7.13
CA SER A 271 -18.53 8.14 -8.32
C SER A 271 -18.26 9.45 -9.04
N GLU A 272 -17.95 9.39 -10.31
CA GLU A 272 -17.61 10.59 -11.11
C GLU A 272 -18.86 11.42 -11.44
N ASN A 273 -20.06 10.82 -11.39
CA ASN A 273 -21.35 11.43 -11.71
C ASN A 273 -21.35 12.19 -13.05
N LYS A 274 -20.62 11.64 -14.04
CA LYS A 274 -20.46 12.24 -15.37
C LYS A 274 -21.63 11.97 -16.29
N GLU A 275 -22.51 11.06 -15.93
CA GLU A 275 -23.68 10.65 -16.72
C GLU A 275 -24.58 11.82 -17.15
N PHE A 276 -24.54 12.93 -16.42
CA PHE A 276 -25.31 14.14 -16.75
C PHE A 276 -24.58 15.10 -17.71
N SER A 277 -23.28 14.90 -17.94
CA SER A 277 -22.47 15.86 -18.69
C SER A 277 -21.60 15.22 -19.78
N GLU A 278 -21.38 13.90 -19.78
CA GLU A 278 -20.47 13.22 -20.73
C GLU A 278 -20.95 13.29 -22.20
N HIS A 279 -22.27 13.47 -22.39
CA HIS A 279 -22.89 13.57 -23.73
C HIS A 279 -23.30 15.01 -24.10
N VAL A 280 -22.93 15.98 -23.27
CA VAL A 280 -23.30 17.38 -23.50
C VAL A 280 -22.15 18.09 -24.24
N ASP A 281 -22.46 18.81 -25.30
CA ASP A 281 -21.49 19.61 -26.01
C ASP A 281 -20.85 20.69 -25.10
N LEU A 282 -19.57 20.99 -25.35
CA LEU A 282 -18.87 22.05 -24.65
C LEU A 282 -19.52 23.40 -24.94
N VAL A 283 -20.03 24.05 -23.90
CA VAL A 283 -20.61 25.38 -24.00
C VAL A 283 -19.53 26.42 -23.68
N LYS A 284 -19.33 27.38 -24.59
CA LYS A 284 -18.42 28.51 -24.34
C LYS A 284 -19.00 29.36 -23.21
N PHE A 285 -18.27 29.45 -22.11
CA PHE A 285 -18.63 30.33 -21.00
C PHE A 285 -18.50 31.82 -21.43
N PRO A 286 -19.48 32.68 -21.16
CA PRO A 286 -19.36 34.09 -21.47
C PRO A 286 -18.24 34.69 -20.66
N ALA A 287 -17.50 35.66 -21.27
CA ALA A 287 -16.43 36.35 -20.56
C ALA A 287 -16.98 37.06 -19.31
N PRO A 288 -16.44 36.80 -18.12
CA PRO A 288 -16.90 37.45 -16.89
C PRO A 288 -16.52 38.94 -16.90
N GLU A 289 -17.34 39.77 -16.28
CA GLU A 289 -17.04 41.21 -16.13
C GLU A 289 -15.81 41.46 -15.26
N THR A 290 -15.55 40.58 -14.30
CA THR A 290 -14.43 40.70 -13.38
C THR A 290 -13.84 39.31 -13.12
N VAL A 291 -12.52 39.22 -13.12
CA VAL A 291 -11.79 38.01 -12.75
C VAL A 291 -10.88 38.29 -11.54
N VAL A 292 -10.74 37.30 -10.68
CA VAL A 292 -9.83 37.32 -9.53
C VAL A 292 -8.79 36.23 -9.77
N ILE A 293 -7.56 36.62 -10.04
CA ILE A 293 -6.46 35.68 -10.38
C ILE A 293 -5.52 35.53 -9.21
N PRO A 294 -5.53 34.40 -8.52
CA PRO A 294 -4.64 34.14 -7.39
C PRO A 294 -3.17 34.05 -7.82
N LEU A 295 -2.26 34.64 -7.04
CA LEU A 295 -0.82 34.54 -7.29
C LEU A 295 -0.19 33.25 -6.75
N SER A 296 -0.99 32.34 -6.16
CA SER A 296 -0.57 31.05 -5.64
C SER A 296 -1.43 29.91 -6.18
N MET A 297 -1.43 29.68 -7.48
CA MET A 297 -2.15 28.58 -8.16
C MET A 297 -1.29 27.33 -8.41
N HIS A 298 -0.01 27.36 -8.05
CA HIS A 298 0.98 26.31 -8.31
C HIS A 298 1.65 25.84 -7.02
N ALA A 299 2.40 24.74 -7.08
CA ALA A 299 3.20 24.29 -5.94
C ALA A 299 4.38 25.25 -5.67
N GLY A 300 4.80 25.36 -4.40
CA GLY A 300 5.93 26.16 -3.99
C GLY A 300 5.57 27.61 -3.59
N ALA A 301 6.52 28.51 -3.76
CA ALA A 301 6.39 29.92 -3.36
C ALA A 301 5.35 30.66 -4.22
N PRO A 302 4.49 31.50 -3.65
CA PRO A 302 3.60 32.34 -4.42
C PRO A 302 4.35 33.23 -5.43
N ALA A 303 3.71 33.55 -6.55
CA ALA A 303 4.23 34.54 -7.49
C ALA A 303 4.15 35.95 -6.89
N ASN A 304 5.07 36.84 -7.29
CA ASN A 304 5.06 38.23 -6.94
C ASN A 304 4.33 39.02 -8.02
N ALA A 305 3.36 39.88 -7.65
CA ALA A 305 2.71 40.75 -8.60
C ALA A 305 3.73 41.66 -9.30
N ILE A 306 3.63 41.76 -10.62
CA ILE A 306 4.46 42.68 -11.45
C ILE A 306 3.63 43.72 -12.15
N VAL A 307 2.35 43.84 -11.78
CA VAL A 307 1.40 44.86 -12.27
C VAL A 307 0.92 45.70 -11.09
N GLU A 308 0.41 46.91 -11.39
CA GLU A 308 -0.16 47.84 -10.41
C GLU A 308 -1.63 48.06 -10.69
N VAL A 309 -2.34 48.63 -9.70
CA VAL A 309 -3.74 49.04 -9.87
C VAL A 309 -3.82 50.16 -10.89
N GLY A 310 -4.65 49.99 -11.91
CA GLY A 310 -4.80 50.90 -13.02
C GLY A 310 -4.10 50.45 -14.32
N ASP A 311 -3.26 49.42 -14.25
CA ASP A 311 -2.60 48.88 -15.44
C ASP A 311 -3.60 48.20 -16.39
N GLU A 312 -3.42 48.44 -17.68
CA GLU A 312 -4.11 47.68 -18.73
C GLU A 312 -3.35 46.40 -19.04
N VAL A 313 -4.03 45.27 -18.99
CA VAL A 313 -3.47 43.96 -19.28
C VAL A 313 -4.19 43.26 -20.42
N LYS A 314 -3.48 42.35 -21.09
CA LYS A 314 -3.99 41.58 -22.21
C LYS A 314 -4.02 40.09 -21.84
N VAL A 315 -4.82 39.28 -22.53
CA VAL A 315 -4.88 37.84 -22.35
C VAL A 315 -3.50 37.20 -22.57
N GLY A 316 -3.04 36.40 -21.62
CA GLY A 316 -1.73 35.74 -21.64
C GLY A 316 -0.57 36.67 -21.22
N GLN A 317 -0.83 37.91 -20.87
CA GLN A 317 0.19 38.80 -20.30
C GLN A 317 0.61 38.30 -18.92
N LYS A 318 1.92 38.28 -18.66
CA LYS A 318 2.44 37.93 -17.33
C LYS A 318 2.06 39.07 -16.35
N ILE A 319 1.39 38.70 -15.26
CA ILE A 319 0.95 39.59 -14.18
C ILE A 319 1.59 39.23 -12.84
N GLY A 320 2.24 38.05 -12.76
CA GLY A 320 2.99 37.62 -11.60
C GLY A 320 4.27 36.91 -12.02
N GLU A 321 5.40 37.26 -11.39
CA GLU A 321 6.70 36.64 -11.59
C GLU A 321 6.90 35.51 -10.55
N ALA A 322 7.62 34.44 -10.91
CA ALA A 322 7.91 33.34 -10.00
C ALA A 322 8.63 33.86 -8.73
N GLY A 323 8.11 33.53 -7.56
CA GLY A 323 8.61 33.96 -6.26
C GLY A 323 9.75 33.17 -5.66
N GLY A 324 10.21 32.06 -6.32
CA GLY A 324 11.27 31.19 -5.81
C GLY A 324 11.64 30.08 -6.80
N PHE A 325 12.55 29.20 -6.37
CA PHE A 325 13.03 28.08 -7.19
C PHE A 325 11.89 27.12 -7.60
N ILE A 326 11.01 26.81 -6.66
CA ILE A 326 9.75 26.10 -6.95
C ILE A 326 8.64 27.13 -6.95
N SER A 327 8.30 27.62 -8.12
CA SER A 327 7.27 28.61 -8.37
C SER A 327 6.99 28.68 -9.87
N SER A 328 5.90 29.32 -10.28
CA SER A 328 5.55 29.53 -11.67
C SER A 328 5.01 30.94 -11.88
N PRO A 329 5.28 31.60 -13.03
CA PRO A 329 4.67 32.87 -13.36
C PRO A 329 3.15 32.72 -13.54
N VAL A 330 2.42 33.81 -13.27
CA VAL A 330 0.96 33.89 -13.40
C VAL A 330 0.62 34.85 -14.53
N HIS A 331 -0.38 34.50 -15.34
CA HIS A 331 -0.78 35.25 -16.53
C HIS A 331 -2.25 35.67 -16.46
N SER A 332 -2.59 36.77 -17.09
CA SER A 332 -3.97 37.19 -17.18
C SER A 332 -4.80 36.30 -18.11
N SER A 333 -6.00 35.94 -17.67
CA SER A 333 -7.00 35.22 -18.47
C SER A 333 -7.90 36.07 -19.32
N VAL A 334 -7.92 37.39 -19.09
CA VAL A 334 -8.75 38.34 -19.81
C VAL A 334 -7.93 39.58 -20.19
N SER A 335 -8.42 40.38 -21.16
CA SER A 335 -7.95 41.76 -21.35
C SER A 335 -8.81 42.74 -20.54
N GLY A 336 -8.19 43.78 -20.00
CA GLY A 336 -8.88 44.74 -19.17
C GLY A 336 -7.97 45.53 -18.24
N THR A 337 -8.52 46.12 -17.20
CA THR A 337 -7.81 46.99 -16.26
C THR A 337 -7.70 46.33 -14.89
N VAL A 338 -6.53 46.32 -14.28
CA VAL A 338 -6.29 45.90 -12.89
C VAL A 338 -7.00 46.86 -11.95
N THR A 339 -7.97 46.37 -11.19
CA THR A 339 -8.78 47.21 -10.27
C THR A 339 -8.35 47.08 -8.82
N ALA A 340 -7.76 45.93 -8.44
CA ALA A 340 -7.24 45.71 -7.09
C ALA A 340 -6.14 44.66 -7.09
N ILE A 341 -5.26 44.70 -6.09
CA ILE A 341 -4.34 43.63 -5.72
C ILE A 341 -4.54 43.42 -4.23
N GLU A 342 -5.28 42.37 -3.88
CA GLU A 342 -5.76 42.15 -2.52
C GLU A 342 -5.93 40.65 -2.19
N VAL A 343 -6.17 40.35 -0.92
CA VAL A 343 -6.31 38.96 -0.46
C VAL A 343 -7.73 38.47 -0.70
N HIS A 344 -7.83 37.35 -1.40
CA HIS A 344 -9.08 36.65 -1.64
C HIS A 344 -9.04 35.19 -1.11
N LYS A 345 -10.21 34.63 -0.83
CA LYS A 345 -10.34 33.23 -0.46
C LYS A 345 -10.02 32.32 -1.64
N HIS A 346 -9.16 31.33 -1.39
CA HIS A 346 -8.79 30.30 -2.36
C HIS A 346 -9.26 28.93 -1.90
N ALA A 347 -9.75 28.08 -2.82
CA ALA A 347 -10.39 26.81 -2.50
C ALA A 347 -9.49 25.84 -1.70
N THR A 348 -8.17 25.87 -1.92
CA THR A 348 -7.23 24.93 -1.29
C THR A 348 -6.15 25.58 -0.45
N ARG A 349 -5.99 26.92 -0.51
CA ARG A 349 -4.89 27.64 0.15
C ARG A 349 -5.34 28.63 1.24
N GLY A 350 -6.65 28.64 1.54
CA GLY A 350 -7.22 29.59 2.50
C GLY A 350 -7.27 31.00 1.93
N GLU A 351 -6.40 31.92 2.37
CA GLU A 351 -6.30 33.30 1.88
C GLU A 351 -5.07 33.46 0.98
N CYS A 352 -5.25 34.11 -0.17
CA CYS A 352 -4.21 34.24 -1.18
C CYS A 352 -4.26 35.65 -1.81
N LEU A 353 -3.09 36.30 -1.91
CA LEU A 353 -2.97 37.56 -2.67
C LEU A 353 -3.36 37.27 -4.13
N SER A 354 -4.24 38.14 -4.66
CA SER A 354 -4.83 37.97 -5.98
C SER A 354 -4.85 39.27 -6.73
N VAL A 355 -4.78 39.21 -8.05
CA VAL A 355 -4.96 40.35 -8.95
C VAL A 355 -6.39 40.34 -9.44
N VAL A 356 -7.11 41.43 -9.21
CA VAL A 356 -8.49 41.64 -9.66
C VAL A 356 -8.48 42.46 -10.94
N ILE A 357 -9.08 41.91 -12.00
CA ILE A 357 -9.10 42.59 -13.32
C ILE A 357 -10.53 42.74 -13.77
N LYS A 358 -10.92 43.95 -14.11
CA LYS A 358 -12.17 44.26 -14.79
C LYS A 358 -11.97 44.06 -16.28
N SER A 359 -12.66 43.05 -16.83
CA SER A 359 -12.59 42.71 -18.26
C SER A 359 -13.14 43.83 -19.15
N ASP A 360 -12.50 44.06 -20.28
CA ASP A 360 -12.99 44.93 -21.34
C ASP A 360 -13.88 44.20 -22.38
N GLY A 361 -14.03 42.87 -22.21
CA GLY A 361 -14.82 42.00 -23.08
C GLY A 361 -14.24 41.82 -24.50
N LYS A 362 -13.01 42.27 -24.76
CA LYS A 362 -12.41 42.19 -26.12
C LYS A 362 -11.50 40.97 -26.29
N ASP A 363 -11.05 40.34 -25.22
CA ASP A 363 -10.12 39.20 -25.23
C ASP A 363 -8.86 39.47 -26.08
N THR A 364 -8.33 40.69 -26.01
CA THR A 364 -7.14 41.09 -26.76
C THR A 364 -5.93 40.28 -26.30
N LEU A 365 -5.31 39.55 -27.21
CA LEU A 365 -4.12 38.73 -26.93
C LEU A 365 -2.88 39.61 -26.71
N HIS A 366 -2.06 39.23 -25.74
CA HIS A 366 -0.74 39.83 -25.56
C HIS A 366 0.22 39.34 -26.67
N GLU A 367 1.16 40.18 -27.04
CA GLU A 367 2.10 39.94 -28.19
C GLU A 367 3.03 38.74 -27.96
N SER A 368 3.24 38.36 -26.70
CA SER A 368 4.00 37.14 -26.35
C SER A 368 3.25 35.84 -26.64
N VAL A 369 1.92 35.90 -26.78
CA VAL A 369 1.10 34.71 -27.06
C VAL A 369 1.22 34.34 -28.56
N LYS A 370 2.12 33.42 -28.86
CA LYS A 370 2.31 32.92 -30.24
C LYS A 370 1.87 31.44 -30.29
N PRO A 371 0.76 31.13 -30.99
CA PRO A 371 0.38 29.75 -31.16
C PRO A 371 1.46 29.02 -31.96
N ASN A 372 2.02 27.97 -31.37
CA ASN A 372 2.90 27.06 -32.11
C ASN A 372 2.03 26.05 -32.85
N LYS A 373 2.15 26.01 -34.17
CA LYS A 373 1.39 25.10 -35.05
C LYS A 373 2.07 23.75 -35.21
N ASP A 374 3.34 23.65 -34.85
CA ASP A 374 4.16 22.45 -34.95
C ASP A 374 4.65 22.04 -33.56
N LEU A 375 3.83 21.23 -32.90
CA LEU A 375 4.14 20.75 -31.54
C LEU A 375 5.26 19.69 -31.57
N ASP A 376 5.45 19.01 -32.71
CA ASP A 376 6.48 17.97 -32.86
C ASP A 376 7.90 18.57 -33.00
N SER A 377 7.99 19.85 -33.31
CA SER A 377 9.25 20.59 -33.39
C SER A 377 9.76 21.09 -32.04
N LEU A 378 8.97 20.98 -30.99
CA LEU A 378 9.35 21.42 -29.63
C LEU A 378 10.26 20.37 -28.97
N THR A 379 11.40 20.82 -28.50
CA THR A 379 12.27 20.00 -27.63
C THR A 379 11.85 20.19 -26.16
N PRO A 380 11.95 19.14 -25.33
CA PRO A 380 11.65 19.21 -23.90
C PRO A 380 12.49 20.23 -23.15
#